data_7efbd5bd520e7aa62fcd4b27d596acb8
#
_entry.id   7efbd5bd520e7aa62fcd4b27d596acb8
#
_cell.length_a   1.000
_cell.length_b   1.000
_cell.length_c   1.000
_cell.angle_alpha   90.00
_cell.angle_beta   90.00
_cell.angle_gamma   90.00
#
_symmetry.space_group_name_H-M   'P 1'
#
loop_
_entity.id
_entity.type
_entity.pdbx_description
1 polymer ?
#
loop_
_entity_poly.entity_id
_entity_poly.type
_entity_poly.pdbx_seq_one_letter_code
_entity_poly.pdbx_strand_id
1 'polypeptide(L)'
;EYTVADDVTAIPLYGHIPICTHREALQQVVFACGAVASCNRQGGIDIRMPDRYADSTIGTDRKFMGTTIEMDDYVSGISISYKSYSLQSDASEVYNDTLPAGTSVIELSEPYAPNTLTAAGGTIAEASTNYVKITMADAGSCTITGKKYDSNTLTYTAHVDIIEAGEEENVLSYDGCTLFNADRVRDVARRLLNYY
;
A
#
# COMPACT_ATOMS: atom_id res chain seq x y z
N GLU A 1 18.33 -8.52 -5.33
CA GLU A 1 18.10 -9.44 -4.20
C GLU A 1 17.33 -8.71 -3.11
N TYR A 2 16.43 -9.40 -2.38
CA TYR A 2 15.71 -8.80 -1.26
C TYR A 2 15.58 -9.81 -0.12
N THR A 3 15.51 -9.29 1.09
CA THR A 3 15.29 -10.06 2.33
C THR A 3 14.08 -9.44 3.05
N VAL A 4 13.17 -10.29 3.49
CA VAL A 4 12.00 -9.85 4.29
C VAL A 4 12.04 -10.59 5.61
N ALA A 5 11.91 -9.86 6.71
CA ALA A 5 11.89 -10.46 8.05
C ALA A 5 10.59 -11.29 8.25
N ASP A 6 10.66 -12.36 9.02
CA ASP A 6 9.57 -13.30 9.22
C ASP A 6 8.32 -12.65 9.83
N ASP A 7 8.51 -11.69 10.74
CA ASP A 7 7.42 -10.92 11.36
C ASP A 7 6.69 -10.00 10.38
N VAL A 8 7.35 -9.58 9.29
CA VAL A 8 6.73 -8.83 8.19
C VAL A 8 5.97 -9.75 7.26
N THR A 9 6.53 -10.92 6.91
CA THR A 9 5.89 -11.88 5.99
C THR A 9 4.59 -12.46 6.54
N ALA A 10 4.43 -12.51 7.86
CA ALA A 10 3.22 -12.99 8.52
C ALA A 10 2.04 -12.01 8.50
N ILE A 11 2.24 -10.76 8.02
CA ILE A 11 1.21 -9.73 8.05
C ILE A 11 0.25 -9.86 6.87
N PRO A 12 -1.04 -10.14 7.09
CA PRO A 12 -2.02 -10.13 6.02
C PRO A 12 -2.32 -8.68 5.58
N LEU A 13 -2.30 -8.45 4.29
CA LEU A 13 -2.70 -7.17 3.68
C LEU A 13 -4.03 -7.35 2.93
N TYR A 14 -4.86 -6.32 2.96
CA TYR A 14 -6.17 -6.29 2.31
C TYR A 14 -6.28 -5.05 1.43
N GLY A 15 -6.77 -5.22 0.22
CA GLY A 15 -6.94 -4.14 -0.74
C GLY A 15 -6.38 -4.51 -2.10
N HIS A 16 -6.03 -3.52 -2.89
CA HIS A 16 -5.41 -3.71 -4.19
C HIS A 16 -4.27 -2.70 -4.37
N ILE A 17 -3.30 -3.06 -5.19
CA ILE A 17 -2.26 -2.13 -5.64
C ILE A 17 -2.74 -1.56 -6.98
N PRO A 18 -2.92 -0.22 -7.11
CA PRO A 18 -3.23 0.40 -8.39
C PRO A 18 -2.06 0.20 -9.37
N ILE A 19 -2.30 0.45 -10.65
CA ILE A 19 -1.23 0.46 -11.64
C ILE A 19 -0.26 1.59 -11.31
N CYS A 20 0.96 1.20 -10.94
CA CYS A 20 1.99 2.12 -10.47
C CYS A 20 3.39 1.52 -10.72
N THR A 21 4.43 2.28 -10.44
CA THR A 21 5.80 1.77 -10.52
C THR A 21 6.08 0.74 -9.42
N HIS A 22 7.05 -0.16 -9.66
CA HIS A 22 7.49 -1.14 -8.66
C HIS A 22 7.93 -0.48 -7.34
N ARG A 23 8.51 0.72 -7.42
CA ARG A 23 8.91 1.48 -6.23
C ARG A 23 7.70 1.92 -5.42
N GLU A 24 6.68 2.48 -6.05
CA GLU A 24 5.45 2.91 -5.40
C GLU A 24 4.70 1.72 -4.81
N ALA A 25 4.62 0.60 -5.55
CA ALA A 25 4.03 -0.63 -5.03
C ALA A 25 4.75 -1.13 -3.78
N LEU A 26 6.10 -1.16 -3.80
CA LEU A 26 6.91 -1.55 -2.66
C LEU A 26 6.69 -0.61 -1.47
N GLN A 27 6.66 0.70 -1.69
CA GLN A 27 6.41 1.68 -0.64
C GLN A 27 5.03 1.48 0.01
N GLN A 28 3.98 1.24 -0.78
CA GLN A 28 2.64 0.95 -0.25
C GLN A 28 2.62 -0.32 0.60
N VAL A 29 3.23 -1.41 0.12
CA VAL A 29 3.29 -2.68 0.86
C VAL A 29 4.07 -2.51 2.17
N VAL A 30 5.24 -1.90 2.12
CA VAL A 30 6.08 -1.67 3.30
C VAL A 30 5.37 -0.79 4.33
N PHE A 31 4.75 0.29 3.88
CA PHE A 31 3.97 1.18 4.75
C PHE A 31 2.77 0.46 5.38
N ALA A 32 2.01 -0.32 4.59
CA ALA A 32 0.87 -1.10 5.08
C ALA A 32 1.28 -2.17 6.11
N CYS A 33 2.48 -2.71 6.00
CA CYS A 33 3.05 -3.59 7.02
C CYS A 33 3.52 -2.82 8.27
N GLY A 34 3.67 -1.49 8.20
CA GLY A 34 4.34 -0.70 9.23
C GLY A 34 5.83 -1.06 9.36
N ALA A 35 6.44 -1.49 8.26
CA ALA A 35 7.82 -1.88 8.14
C ALA A 35 8.66 -0.75 7.54
N VAL A 36 9.96 -0.95 7.48
CA VAL A 36 10.91 -0.07 6.77
C VAL A 36 11.68 -0.90 5.74
N ALA A 37 11.95 -0.27 4.60
CA ALA A 37 12.83 -0.84 3.57
C ALA A 37 14.13 -0.05 3.51
N SER A 38 15.25 -0.72 3.57
CA SER A 38 16.59 -0.13 3.50
C SER A 38 17.47 -0.88 2.52
N CYS A 39 18.39 -0.19 1.87
CA CYS A 39 19.41 -0.83 1.03
C CYS A 39 20.55 -1.34 1.93
N ASN A 40 20.89 -2.60 1.79
CA ASN A 40 22.07 -3.15 2.45
C ASN A 40 23.37 -2.84 1.68
N ARG A 41 24.52 -3.15 2.29
CA ARG A 41 25.84 -2.86 1.69
C ARG A 41 26.15 -3.68 0.44
N GLN A 42 25.41 -4.76 0.21
CA GLN A 42 25.52 -5.63 -0.95
C GLN A 42 24.63 -5.21 -2.11
N GLY A 43 23.87 -4.10 -1.95
CA GLY A 43 22.94 -3.60 -2.97
C GLY A 43 21.60 -4.32 -2.98
N GLY A 44 21.30 -5.12 -1.96
CA GLY A 44 19.98 -5.73 -1.74
C GLY A 44 19.05 -4.81 -0.97
N ILE A 45 17.77 -5.17 -0.91
CA ILE A 45 16.74 -4.47 -0.14
C ILE A 45 16.39 -5.35 1.07
N ASP A 46 16.52 -4.78 2.27
CA ASP A 46 16.10 -5.41 3.51
C ASP A 46 14.81 -4.76 4.01
N ILE A 47 13.77 -5.57 4.23
CA ILE A 47 12.46 -5.15 4.73
C ILE A 47 12.29 -5.75 6.12
N ARG A 48 12.14 -4.88 7.12
CA ARG A 48 12.05 -5.28 8.53
C ARG A 48 11.16 -4.33 9.32
N MET A 49 10.73 -4.75 10.49
CA MET A 49 10.10 -3.83 11.43
C MET A 49 11.12 -2.81 11.93
N PRO A 50 10.72 -1.53 12.13
CA PRO A 50 11.61 -0.55 12.73
C PRO A 50 11.93 -0.94 14.18
N ASP A 51 13.22 -0.99 14.51
CA ASP A 51 13.69 -1.20 15.87
C ASP A 51 13.56 0.10 16.66
N ARG A 52 13.02 -0.02 17.87
CA ARG A 52 12.84 1.12 18.78
C ARG A 52 14.02 1.31 19.72
N TYR A 53 14.89 0.29 19.84
CA TYR A 53 16.00 0.30 20.78
C TYR A 53 17.34 0.37 20.04
N ALA A 54 18.25 1.14 20.60
CA ALA A 54 19.61 1.19 20.10
C ALA A 54 20.33 -0.12 20.42
N ASP A 55 20.76 -0.84 19.41
CA ASP A 55 21.52 -2.09 19.55
C ASP A 55 23.00 -1.85 19.88
N SER A 56 23.48 -0.62 19.72
CA SER A 56 24.88 -0.30 19.92
C SER A 56 25.11 1.11 20.46
N THR A 57 26.14 1.26 21.25
CA THR A 57 26.63 2.54 21.74
C THR A 57 27.87 2.96 20.94
N ILE A 58 27.80 4.18 20.36
CA ILE A 58 28.96 4.79 19.71
C ILE A 58 29.80 5.48 20.79
N GLY A 59 31.02 4.97 21.02
CA GLY A 59 31.95 5.57 21.96
C GLY A 59 32.33 7.00 21.59
N THR A 60 32.74 7.79 22.57
CA THR A 60 33.16 9.19 22.38
C THR A 60 34.37 9.34 21.46
N ASP A 61 35.21 8.31 21.38
CA ASP A 61 36.35 8.21 20.47
C ASP A 61 35.96 8.10 18.97
N ARG A 62 34.68 7.78 18.68
CA ARG A 62 34.15 7.62 17.33
C ARG A 62 33.16 8.74 16.96
N LYS A 63 33.01 9.75 17.80
CA LYS A 63 32.16 10.93 17.55
C LYS A 63 33.00 12.12 17.15
N PHE A 64 32.57 12.86 16.15
CA PHE A 64 33.14 14.16 15.86
C PHE A 64 32.74 15.17 16.95
N MET A 65 33.69 16.06 17.32
CA MET A 65 33.38 17.17 18.22
C MET A 65 32.43 18.14 17.52
N GLY A 66 31.41 18.65 18.25
CA GLY A 66 30.41 19.57 17.71
C GLY A 66 29.20 18.91 17.06
N THR A 67 28.90 17.64 17.40
CA THR A 67 27.65 17.00 17.00
C THR A 67 26.45 17.79 17.52
N THR A 68 25.57 18.20 16.62
CA THR A 68 24.28 18.84 16.94
C THR A 68 23.20 17.78 16.91
N ILE A 69 22.28 17.84 17.85
CA ILE A 69 21.05 17.05 17.84
C ILE A 69 19.95 18.05 17.53
N GLU A 70 19.29 17.88 16.39
CA GLU A 70 18.04 18.57 16.08
C GLU A 70 16.90 17.65 16.52
N MET A 71 15.96 18.21 17.26
CA MET A 71 14.71 17.54 17.60
C MET A 71 13.61 18.15 16.73
N ASP A 72 12.88 17.30 16.04
CA ASP A 72 11.69 17.70 15.32
C ASP A 72 10.59 18.13 16.32
N ASP A 73 9.59 18.84 15.81
CA ASP A 73 8.41 19.22 16.59
C ASP A 73 7.73 17.97 17.14
N TYR A 74 7.25 18.08 18.38
CA TYR A 74 6.50 17.02 19.04
C TYR A 74 5.25 16.63 18.23
N VAL A 75 5.09 15.33 17.95
CA VAL A 75 3.93 14.78 17.22
C VAL A 75 2.92 14.27 18.24
N SER A 76 1.75 14.92 18.30
CA SER A 76 0.66 14.57 19.21
C SER A 76 -0.33 13.57 18.62
N GLY A 77 -0.29 13.34 17.30
CA GLY A 77 -1.18 12.39 16.65
C GLY A 77 -0.73 11.94 15.28
N ILE A 78 -1.23 10.79 14.87
CA ILE A 78 -1.04 10.21 13.53
C ILE A 78 -2.40 9.92 12.93
N SER A 79 -2.70 10.54 11.79
CA SER A 79 -3.93 10.34 11.03
C SER A 79 -3.62 9.56 9.75
N ILE A 80 -4.32 8.45 9.53
CA ILE A 80 -4.14 7.61 8.34
C ILE A 80 -5.49 7.41 7.66
N SER A 81 -5.55 7.75 6.37
CA SER A 81 -6.68 7.41 5.51
C SER A 81 -6.58 5.97 5.03
N TYR A 82 -7.69 5.23 5.08
CA TYR A 82 -7.77 3.86 4.61
C TYR A 82 -9.03 3.59 3.81
N LYS A 83 -9.05 2.49 3.07
CA LYS A 83 -10.15 2.11 2.20
C LYS A 83 -10.94 0.93 2.76
N SER A 84 -12.27 1.04 2.72
CA SER A 84 -13.17 -0.09 2.91
C SER A 84 -13.73 -0.49 1.54
N TYR A 85 -13.63 -1.77 1.19
CA TYR A 85 -14.08 -2.30 -0.09
C TYR A 85 -15.32 -3.15 0.07
N SER A 86 -16.30 -2.96 -0.82
CA SER A 86 -17.50 -3.80 -0.92
C SER A 86 -17.74 -4.22 -2.37
N LEU A 87 -17.99 -5.51 -2.60
CA LEU A 87 -18.27 -6.02 -3.93
C LEU A 87 -19.69 -5.66 -4.35
N GLN A 88 -19.86 -5.07 -5.53
CA GLN A 88 -21.17 -4.81 -6.11
C GLN A 88 -21.95 -6.10 -6.39
N SER A 89 -23.28 -6.05 -6.25
CA SER A 89 -24.17 -7.17 -6.54
C SER A 89 -24.19 -7.52 -8.02
N ASP A 90 -24.16 -6.49 -8.87
CA ASP A 90 -24.34 -6.61 -10.31
C ASP A 90 -23.05 -6.41 -11.08
N ALA A 91 -22.91 -7.13 -12.19
CA ALA A 91 -21.82 -6.92 -13.12
C ALA A 91 -22.12 -5.71 -14.01
N SER A 92 -21.10 -4.92 -14.29
CA SER A 92 -21.15 -3.77 -15.21
C SER A 92 -20.16 -3.97 -16.37
N GLU A 93 -20.31 -3.18 -17.41
CA GLU A 93 -19.35 -3.11 -18.50
C GLU A 93 -18.04 -2.48 -17.99
N VAL A 94 -16.95 -3.20 -18.20
CA VAL A 94 -15.59 -2.83 -17.78
C VAL A 94 -14.81 -2.23 -18.95
N TYR A 95 -15.00 -2.84 -20.13
CA TYR A 95 -14.29 -2.48 -21.35
C TYR A 95 -15.13 -2.85 -22.57
N ASN A 96 -15.11 -1.99 -23.59
CA ASN A 96 -15.81 -2.24 -24.84
C ASN A 96 -15.11 -1.49 -25.98
N ASP A 97 -14.24 -2.19 -26.69
CA ASP A 97 -13.50 -1.63 -27.83
C ASP A 97 -13.04 -2.74 -28.78
N THR A 98 -12.38 -2.35 -29.87
CA THR A 98 -11.78 -3.27 -30.85
C THR A 98 -10.35 -3.60 -30.46
N LEU A 99 -10.05 -4.89 -30.38
CA LEU A 99 -8.71 -5.40 -30.10
C LEU A 99 -8.09 -6.05 -31.33
N PRO A 100 -6.76 -5.98 -31.51
CA PRO A 100 -6.04 -6.73 -32.54
C PRO A 100 -6.05 -8.23 -32.25
N ALA A 101 -5.78 -9.04 -33.25
CA ALA A 101 -5.48 -10.46 -33.06
C ALA A 101 -4.24 -10.65 -32.17
N GLY A 102 -4.25 -11.67 -31.31
CA GLY A 102 -3.19 -11.96 -30.36
C GLY A 102 -3.57 -11.55 -28.94
N THR A 103 -2.58 -11.36 -28.09
CA THR A 103 -2.79 -11.07 -26.66
C THR A 103 -2.62 -9.59 -26.38
N SER A 104 -3.64 -8.99 -25.76
CA SER A 104 -3.67 -7.59 -25.30
C SER A 104 -3.82 -7.54 -23.79
N VAL A 105 -3.17 -6.57 -23.15
CA VAL A 105 -3.34 -6.25 -21.73
C VAL A 105 -4.21 -5.00 -21.61
N ILE A 106 -5.31 -5.12 -20.88
CA ILE A 106 -6.25 -4.04 -20.62
C ILE A 106 -6.10 -3.65 -19.16
N GLU A 107 -5.73 -2.42 -18.91
CA GLU A 107 -5.64 -1.83 -17.58
C GLU A 107 -7.02 -1.39 -17.12
N LEU A 108 -7.35 -1.70 -15.87
CA LEU A 108 -8.62 -1.34 -15.25
C LEU A 108 -8.41 -0.12 -14.35
N SER A 109 -9.21 0.92 -14.56
CA SER A 109 -9.14 2.17 -13.76
C SER A 109 -9.61 2.00 -12.32
N GLU A 110 -10.37 0.94 -12.05
CA GLU A 110 -10.97 0.63 -10.76
C GLU A 110 -10.79 -0.85 -10.42
N PRO A 111 -10.86 -1.23 -9.13
CA PRO A 111 -10.68 -2.63 -8.75
C PRO A 111 -11.92 -3.47 -9.10
N TYR A 112 -11.70 -4.56 -9.80
CA TYR A 112 -12.73 -5.56 -10.13
C TYR A 112 -12.41 -6.90 -9.50
N ALA A 113 -13.44 -7.70 -9.23
CA ALA A 113 -13.27 -9.07 -8.76
C ALA A 113 -12.87 -9.99 -9.93
N PRO A 114 -11.62 -10.52 -9.95
CA PRO A 114 -11.10 -11.23 -11.12
C PRO A 114 -11.94 -12.45 -11.52
N ASN A 115 -12.50 -13.15 -10.53
CA ASN A 115 -13.34 -14.33 -10.73
C ASN A 115 -14.75 -14.03 -11.29
N THR A 116 -15.12 -12.76 -11.42
CA THR A 116 -16.41 -12.32 -11.99
C THR A 116 -16.27 -11.77 -13.40
N LEU A 117 -15.03 -11.62 -13.89
CA LEU A 117 -14.77 -11.06 -15.21
C LEU A 117 -15.12 -12.08 -16.30
N THR A 118 -15.87 -11.61 -17.27
CA THR A 118 -16.23 -12.37 -18.48
C THR A 118 -15.96 -11.55 -19.72
N ALA A 119 -15.58 -12.19 -20.81
CA ALA A 119 -15.31 -11.52 -22.07
C ALA A 119 -16.19 -12.09 -23.19
N ALA A 120 -16.76 -11.21 -24.02
CA ALA A 120 -17.39 -11.54 -25.29
C ALA A 120 -16.47 -11.05 -26.43
N GLY A 121 -16.19 -11.91 -27.39
CA GLY A 121 -15.30 -11.64 -28.52
C GLY A 121 -13.87 -12.12 -28.34
N GLY A 122 -13.44 -12.46 -27.10
CA GLY A 122 -12.10 -12.97 -26.79
C GLY A 122 -12.10 -13.95 -25.62
N THR A 123 -10.91 -14.44 -25.27
CA THR A 123 -10.69 -15.34 -24.12
C THR A 123 -9.82 -14.67 -23.08
N ILE A 124 -10.26 -14.66 -21.81
CA ILE A 124 -9.45 -14.18 -20.69
C ILE A 124 -8.33 -15.18 -20.44
N ALA A 125 -7.09 -14.77 -20.68
CA ALA A 125 -5.90 -15.55 -20.38
C ALA A 125 -5.45 -15.39 -18.93
N GLU A 126 -5.61 -14.18 -18.39
CA GLU A 126 -5.23 -13.84 -17.02
C GLU A 126 -6.10 -12.67 -16.56
N ALA A 127 -6.49 -12.67 -15.28
CA ALA A 127 -7.26 -11.58 -14.69
C ALA A 127 -6.71 -11.23 -13.31
N SER A 128 -6.59 -9.94 -13.04
CA SER A 128 -6.25 -9.36 -11.75
C SER A 128 -7.28 -8.30 -11.37
N THR A 129 -7.15 -7.71 -10.19
CA THR A 129 -8.03 -6.64 -9.75
C THR A 129 -7.89 -5.34 -10.56
N ASN A 130 -6.74 -5.15 -11.21
CA ASN A 130 -6.37 -3.90 -11.91
C ASN A 130 -5.99 -4.10 -13.39
N TYR A 131 -6.00 -5.33 -13.90
CA TYR A 131 -5.80 -5.60 -15.32
C TYR A 131 -6.44 -6.91 -15.76
N VAL A 132 -6.69 -7.02 -17.08
CA VAL A 132 -7.11 -8.25 -17.74
C VAL A 132 -6.24 -8.49 -18.96
N LYS A 133 -5.79 -9.72 -19.14
CA LYS A 133 -5.10 -10.17 -20.35
C LYS A 133 -6.06 -10.96 -21.23
N ILE A 134 -6.35 -10.44 -22.43
CA ILE A 134 -7.30 -11.01 -23.39
C ILE A 134 -6.53 -11.54 -24.58
N THR A 135 -6.92 -12.74 -25.05
CA THR A 135 -6.44 -13.32 -26.31
C THR A 135 -7.58 -13.32 -27.32
N MET A 136 -7.33 -12.68 -28.46
CA MET A 136 -8.23 -12.62 -29.63
C MET A 136 -7.70 -13.54 -30.71
N ALA A 137 -8.56 -14.38 -31.31
CA ALA A 137 -8.20 -15.20 -32.48
C ALA A 137 -8.00 -14.30 -33.71
N ASP A 138 -8.91 -13.38 -33.94
CA ASP A 138 -8.90 -12.37 -35.00
C ASP A 138 -9.14 -10.99 -34.42
N ALA A 139 -8.73 -9.95 -35.14
CA ALA A 139 -9.03 -8.58 -34.74
C ALA A 139 -10.56 -8.33 -34.77
N GLY A 140 -11.11 -7.76 -33.69
CA GLY A 140 -12.54 -7.56 -33.57
C GLY A 140 -12.96 -6.89 -32.26
N SER A 141 -14.27 -6.70 -32.11
CA SER A 141 -14.86 -6.13 -30.89
C SER A 141 -14.72 -7.08 -29.72
N CYS A 142 -14.31 -6.55 -28.59
CA CYS A 142 -14.21 -7.25 -27.31
C CYS A 142 -14.93 -6.44 -26.22
N THR A 143 -15.89 -7.08 -25.55
CA THR A 143 -16.60 -6.51 -24.41
C THR A 143 -16.28 -7.32 -23.17
N ILE A 144 -15.82 -6.67 -22.12
CA ILE A 144 -15.56 -7.28 -20.81
C ILE A 144 -16.59 -6.77 -19.81
N THR A 145 -17.18 -7.67 -19.05
CA THR A 145 -18.08 -7.37 -17.94
C THR A 145 -17.60 -7.98 -16.66
N GLY A 146 -17.88 -7.35 -15.54
CA GLY A 146 -17.46 -7.85 -14.22
C GLY A 146 -18.04 -7.06 -13.06
N LYS A 147 -17.84 -7.56 -11.85
CA LYS A 147 -18.28 -6.89 -10.62
C LYS A 147 -17.16 -6.03 -10.07
N LYS A 148 -17.47 -4.76 -9.86
CA LYS A 148 -16.57 -3.76 -9.30
C LYS A 148 -16.57 -3.81 -7.77
N TYR A 149 -15.45 -3.44 -7.18
CA TYR A 149 -15.39 -3.10 -5.76
C TYR A 149 -15.64 -1.60 -5.58
N ASP A 150 -16.71 -1.25 -4.87
CA ASP A 150 -16.90 0.10 -4.36
C ASP A 150 -15.95 0.33 -3.20
N SER A 151 -15.35 1.51 -3.14
CA SER A 151 -14.44 1.89 -2.06
C SER A 151 -14.92 3.15 -1.35
N ASN A 152 -14.95 3.09 -0.01
CA ASN A 152 -15.17 4.25 0.84
C ASN A 152 -13.86 4.60 1.53
N THR A 153 -13.51 5.89 1.53
CA THR A 153 -12.35 6.38 2.29
C THR A 153 -12.78 6.71 3.70
N LEU A 154 -12.09 6.13 4.66
CA LEU A 154 -12.25 6.34 6.09
C LEU A 154 -10.93 6.83 6.66
N THR A 155 -10.98 7.48 7.82
CA THR A 155 -9.79 8.00 8.50
C THR A 155 -9.74 7.45 9.92
N TYR A 156 -8.56 7.04 10.34
CA TYR A 156 -8.27 6.70 11.73
C TYR A 156 -7.17 7.60 12.26
N THR A 157 -7.38 8.20 13.42
CA THR A 157 -6.39 9.03 14.09
C THR A 157 -6.05 8.41 15.44
N ALA A 158 -4.75 8.19 15.67
CA ALA A 158 -4.21 7.86 16.98
C ALA A 158 -3.66 9.14 17.61
N HIS A 159 -3.97 9.38 18.87
CA HIS A 159 -3.46 10.51 19.65
C HIS A 159 -2.69 10.02 20.86
N VAL A 160 -1.80 10.84 21.38
CA VAL A 160 -1.25 10.66 22.73
C VAL A 160 -2.33 10.89 23.77
N ASP A 161 -2.24 10.19 24.90
CA ASP A 161 -3.25 10.26 25.96
C ASP A 161 -3.29 11.62 26.68
N ILE A 162 -2.19 12.37 26.66
CA ILE A 162 -2.05 13.65 27.36
C ILE A 162 -1.32 14.65 26.45
N ILE A 163 -1.98 15.76 26.15
CA ILE A 163 -1.34 16.96 25.59
C ILE A 163 -1.18 17.94 26.75
N GLU A 164 0.03 18.43 26.99
CA GLU A 164 0.26 19.40 28.06
C GLU A 164 -0.47 20.71 27.78
N ALA A 165 -0.95 21.35 28.83
CA ALA A 165 -1.73 22.59 28.71
C ALA A 165 -0.88 23.71 28.08
N GLY A 166 -1.25 24.13 26.87
CA GLY A 166 -0.56 25.16 26.08
C GLY A 166 0.22 24.66 24.89
N GLU A 167 0.30 23.35 24.67
CA GLU A 167 0.83 22.78 23.45
C GLU A 167 -0.25 22.74 22.37
N GLU A 168 0.13 23.09 21.13
CA GLU A 168 -0.73 22.95 19.96
C GLU A 168 -0.71 21.49 19.49
N GLU A 169 -1.86 21.04 19.01
CA GLU A 169 -2.00 19.70 18.44
C GLU A 169 -1.23 19.61 17.11
N ASN A 170 -0.25 18.71 17.02
CA ASN A 170 0.51 18.42 15.81
C ASN A 170 0.20 17.01 15.32
N VAL A 171 -0.69 16.90 14.33
CA VAL A 171 -1.12 15.62 13.75
C VAL A 171 -0.51 15.43 12.36
N LEU A 172 0.31 14.40 12.21
CA LEU A 172 0.83 14.01 10.90
C LEU A 172 -0.20 13.16 10.15
N SER A 173 -0.49 13.52 8.89
CA SER A 173 -1.47 12.84 8.05
C SER A 173 -0.81 12.03 6.95
N TYR A 174 -1.27 10.80 6.76
CA TYR A 174 -0.82 9.87 5.73
C TYR A 174 -2.01 9.40 4.89
N ASP A 175 -1.90 9.63 3.58
CA ASP A 175 -2.93 9.32 2.60
C ASP A 175 -2.39 8.39 1.50
N GLY A 176 -3.29 7.86 0.68
CA GLY A 176 -2.97 7.19 -0.58
C GLY A 176 -2.61 5.71 -0.49
N CYS A 177 -2.52 5.11 0.69
CA CYS A 177 -2.34 3.67 0.80
C CYS A 177 -3.68 2.92 0.62
N THR A 178 -3.72 2.01 -0.34
CA THR A 178 -4.93 1.22 -0.68
C THR A 178 -4.96 -0.16 -0.03
N LEU A 179 -3.95 -0.50 0.77
CA LEU A 179 -3.75 -1.84 1.37
C LEU A 179 -4.13 -1.92 2.85
N PHE A 180 -4.75 -0.88 3.41
CA PHE A 180 -5.20 -0.88 4.79
C PHE A 180 -6.64 -1.36 4.95
N ASN A 181 -6.87 -2.15 6.00
CA ASN A 181 -8.18 -2.34 6.63
C ASN A 181 -8.22 -1.63 8.00
N ALA A 182 -9.38 -1.64 8.67
CA ALA A 182 -9.59 -0.96 9.94
C ALA A 182 -8.64 -1.42 11.07
N ASP A 183 -8.33 -2.72 11.13
CA ASP A 183 -7.45 -3.25 12.18
C ASP A 183 -6.00 -2.89 11.89
N ARG A 184 -5.58 -3.06 10.64
CA ARG A 184 -4.21 -2.79 10.25
C ARG A 184 -3.84 -1.32 10.37
N VAL A 185 -4.74 -0.39 10.00
CA VAL A 185 -4.50 1.05 10.13
C VAL A 185 -4.28 1.46 11.58
N ARG A 186 -5.00 0.84 12.53
CA ARG A 186 -4.83 1.10 13.97
C ARG A 186 -3.43 0.72 14.46
N ASP A 187 -2.96 -0.47 14.05
CA ASP A 187 -1.65 -0.96 14.44
C ASP A 187 -0.53 -0.09 13.90
N VAL A 188 -0.63 0.32 12.62
CA VAL A 188 0.38 1.16 11.98
C VAL A 188 0.36 2.58 12.58
N ALA A 189 -0.82 3.20 12.76
CA ALA A 189 -0.93 4.54 13.34
C ALA A 189 -0.34 4.60 14.76
N ARG A 190 -0.67 3.62 15.63
CA ARG A 190 -0.11 3.53 16.97
C ARG A 190 1.40 3.31 16.98
N ARG A 191 1.90 2.48 16.05
CA ARG A 191 3.32 2.24 15.93
C ARG A 191 4.07 3.48 15.49
N LEU A 192 3.57 4.20 14.49
CA LEU A 192 4.14 5.47 14.05
C LEU A 192 4.13 6.50 15.18
N LEU A 193 3.01 6.66 15.88
CA LEU A 193 2.91 7.57 17.03
C LEU A 193 3.92 7.24 18.13
N ASN A 194 4.18 5.97 18.34
CA ASN A 194 5.18 5.53 19.31
C ASN A 194 6.63 5.74 18.82
N TYR A 195 6.82 5.95 17.54
CA TYR A 195 8.15 6.18 16.95
C TYR A 195 8.56 7.66 17.09
N TYR A 196 7.60 8.57 16.97
CA TYR A 196 7.80 10.00 17.19
C TYR A 196 7.77 10.37 18.68
#